data_aa20f493ee8a14e799577d1fe7166aae
#
_entry.id   aa20f493ee8a14e799577d1fe7166aae
#
_cell.length_a   1.000
_cell.length_b   1.000
_cell.length_c   1.000
_cell.angle_alpha   90.00
_cell.angle_beta   90.00
_cell.angle_gamma   90.00
#
_symmetry.space_group_name_H-M   'P 1'
#
loop_
_entity.id
_entity.type
_entity.pdbx_description
1 polymer ?
#
loop_
_entity_poly.entity_id
_entity_poly.type
_entity_poly.pdbx_seq_one_letter_code
_entity_poly.pdbx_strand_id
1 'polypeptide(L)'
;MNITSTYVFPIPYVHLETLKAEVQRLCDLGVLKRVNRSEWAAPTFIIPKKDGSVRFISDFRELNKRIKRKPYPIPKIQNLLMQLEGFQYASSLDLNMGYYHIELSPDAKKLCTIVLPFGKFEYQRLPMGLCNSPDIF
;
A
#
# COMPACT_ATOMS: atom_id res chain seq x y z
N MET A 1 -17.66 -16.19 -1.37
CA MET A 1 -17.08 -15.09 -2.18
C MET A 1 -15.93 -15.66 -3.01
N ASN A 2 -16.20 -16.01 -4.26
CA ASN A 2 -15.14 -16.55 -5.12
C ASN A 2 -14.32 -15.40 -5.71
N ILE A 3 -13.22 -15.05 -5.09
CA ILE A 3 -12.18 -14.24 -5.69
C ILE A 3 -11.03 -15.19 -5.97
N THR A 4 -11.05 -15.82 -7.11
CA THR A 4 -9.95 -16.64 -7.58
C THR A 4 -9.09 -15.84 -8.52
N SER A 5 -8.10 -15.16 -8.00
CA SER A 5 -6.95 -14.74 -8.81
C SER A 5 -5.71 -14.80 -7.93
N THR A 6 -4.99 -15.89 -8.05
CA THR A 6 -3.65 -16.04 -7.49
C THR A 6 -2.64 -15.95 -8.63
N TYR A 7 -2.71 -14.88 -9.42
CA TYR A 7 -1.70 -14.63 -10.44
C TYR A 7 -0.47 -14.03 -9.76
N VAL A 8 0.68 -14.65 -9.93
CA VAL A 8 1.96 -14.13 -9.44
C VAL A 8 2.68 -13.50 -10.62
N PHE A 9 2.93 -12.21 -10.55
CA PHE A 9 3.74 -11.54 -11.56
C PHE A 9 5.19 -12.04 -11.50
N PRO A 10 5.82 -12.33 -12.65
CA PRO A 10 7.24 -12.64 -12.69
C PRO A 10 8.05 -11.40 -12.28
N ILE A 11 8.98 -11.60 -11.35
CA ILE A 11 9.89 -10.55 -10.91
C ILE A 11 11.26 -10.82 -11.52
N PRO A 12 11.90 -9.85 -12.17
CA PRO A 12 13.24 -10.02 -12.70
C PRO A 12 14.21 -10.48 -11.61
N TYR A 13 15.00 -11.49 -11.89
CA TYR A 13 15.90 -12.11 -10.92
C TYR A 13 16.86 -11.11 -10.25
N VAL A 14 17.31 -10.11 -11.02
CA VAL A 14 18.19 -9.04 -10.54
C VAL A 14 17.60 -8.22 -9.39
N HIS A 15 16.27 -8.14 -9.27
CA HIS A 15 15.57 -7.37 -8.24
C HIS A 15 15.01 -8.25 -7.10
N LEU A 16 15.14 -9.57 -7.20
CA LEU A 16 14.51 -10.49 -6.26
C LEU A 16 15.04 -10.34 -4.84
N GLU A 17 16.36 -10.23 -4.68
CA GLU A 17 16.98 -10.08 -3.35
C GLU A 17 16.66 -8.71 -2.74
N THR A 18 16.68 -7.65 -3.52
CA THR A 18 16.27 -6.31 -3.05
C THR A 18 14.82 -6.30 -2.60
N LEU A 19 13.93 -6.98 -3.34
CA LEU A 19 12.53 -7.11 -2.95
C LEU A 19 12.35 -7.92 -1.67
N LYS A 20 13.07 -9.03 -1.51
CA LYS A 20 13.02 -9.84 -0.28
C LYS A 20 13.45 -9.02 0.93
N ALA A 21 14.55 -8.26 0.79
CA ALA A 21 15.04 -7.39 1.86
C ALA A 21 14.01 -6.33 2.24
N GLU A 22 13.34 -5.70 1.26
CA GLU A 22 12.29 -4.70 1.53
C GLU A 22 11.08 -5.33 2.19
N VAL A 23 10.62 -6.49 1.73
CA VAL A 23 9.50 -7.22 2.36
C VAL A 23 9.85 -7.62 3.79
N GLN A 24 11.08 -8.10 4.05
CA GLN A 24 11.53 -8.42 5.39
C GLN A 24 11.54 -7.18 6.28
N ARG A 25 12.05 -6.05 5.78
CA ARG A 25 12.02 -4.77 6.50
C ARG A 25 10.60 -4.35 6.89
N LEU A 26 9.63 -4.50 5.99
CA LEU A 26 8.22 -4.20 6.27
C LEU A 26 7.58 -5.19 7.26
N CYS A 27 8.04 -6.44 7.27
CA CYS A 27 7.63 -7.40 8.29
C CYS A 27 8.16 -7.01 9.68
N ASP A 28 9.43 -6.62 9.76
CA ASP A 28 10.08 -6.18 11.00
C ASP A 28 9.42 -4.91 11.57
N LEU A 29 8.94 -4.02 10.69
CA LEU A 29 8.18 -2.82 11.06
C LEU A 29 6.71 -3.11 11.41
N GLY A 30 6.25 -4.35 11.30
CA GLY A 30 4.85 -4.70 11.56
C GLY A 30 3.86 -4.18 10.52
N VAL A 31 4.33 -3.83 9.32
CA VAL A 31 3.49 -3.42 8.19
C VAL A 31 2.94 -4.63 7.44
N LEU A 32 3.77 -5.66 7.26
CA LEU A 32 3.42 -6.92 6.64
C LEU A 32 3.56 -8.07 7.63
N LYS A 33 2.75 -9.10 7.42
CA LYS A 33 2.85 -10.37 8.14
C LYS A 33 2.79 -11.52 7.14
N ARG A 34 3.73 -12.44 7.21
CA ARG A 34 3.70 -13.65 6.38
C ARG A 34 2.52 -14.53 6.78
N VAL A 35 1.79 -15.03 5.79
CA VAL A 35 0.66 -15.94 5.98
C VAL A 35 0.79 -17.15 5.06
N ASN A 36 0.38 -18.33 5.57
CA ASN A 36 0.48 -19.58 4.81
C ASN A 36 -0.77 -19.87 4.00
N ARG A 37 -1.92 -19.37 4.44
CA ARG A 37 -3.23 -19.62 3.83
C ARG A 37 -3.98 -18.31 3.67
N SER A 38 -4.55 -18.11 2.50
CA SER A 38 -5.48 -17.03 2.21
C SER A 38 -6.38 -17.48 1.06
N GLU A 39 -7.67 -17.21 1.18
CA GLU A 39 -8.66 -17.49 0.14
C GLU A 39 -8.45 -16.61 -1.10
N TRP A 40 -7.78 -15.48 -0.90
CA TRP A 40 -7.49 -14.51 -1.93
C TRP A 40 -6.14 -13.82 -1.67
N ALA A 41 -5.50 -13.36 -2.74
CA ALA A 41 -4.32 -12.50 -2.62
C ALA A 41 -4.21 -11.59 -3.86
N ALA A 42 -3.94 -10.31 -3.63
CA ALA A 42 -3.69 -9.36 -4.70
C ALA A 42 -2.33 -9.64 -5.37
N PRO A 43 -2.28 -9.70 -6.70
CA PRO A 43 -1.00 -9.79 -7.39
C PRO A 43 -0.18 -8.55 -7.14
N THR A 44 1.13 -8.73 -7.04
CA THR A 44 2.06 -7.63 -6.74
C THR A 44 3.19 -7.61 -7.74
N PHE A 45 3.54 -6.45 -8.24
CA PHE A 45 4.66 -6.21 -9.14
C PHE A 45 5.58 -5.12 -8.59
N ILE A 46 6.75 -4.98 -9.17
CA ILE A 46 7.77 -4.04 -8.71
C ILE A 46 8.06 -2.97 -9.76
N ILE A 47 8.43 -1.79 -9.27
CA ILE A 47 9.01 -0.71 -10.07
C ILE A 47 10.40 -0.42 -9.51
N PRO A 48 11.48 -0.67 -10.27
CA PRO A 48 12.82 -0.28 -9.87
C PRO A 48 12.94 1.25 -9.77
N LYS A 49 13.60 1.73 -8.74
CA LYS A 49 13.92 3.15 -8.58
C LYS A 49 15.35 3.45 -9.05
N LYS A 50 15.63 4.71 -9.34
CA LYS A 50 16.95 5.17 -9.76
C LYS A 50 18.03 4.97 -8.70
N ASP A 51 17.67 4.92 -7.45
CA ASP A 51 18.54 4.69 -6.29
C ASP A 51 18.88 3.20 -6.04
N GLY A 52 18.45 2.30 -6.94
CA GLY A 52 18.62 0.85 -6.80
C GLY A 52 17.63 0.16 -5.87
N SER A 53 16.78 0.91 -5.16
CA SER A 53 15.69 0.33 -4.38
C SER A 53 14.52 -0.07 -5.27
N VAL A 54 13.59 -0.85 -4.72
CA VAL A 54 12.37 -1.25 -5.42
C VAL A 54 11.14 -0.69 -4.72
N ARG A 55 10.17 -0.25 -5.51
CA ARG A 55 8.82 0.01 -5.04
C ARG A 55 7.94 -1.13 -5.50
N PHE A 56 7.26 -1.81 -4.58
CA PHE A 56 6.28 -2.79 -4.97
C PHE A 56 4.87 -2.19 -4.96
N ILE A 57 4.07 -2.62 -5.91
CA ILE A 57 2.71 -2.14 -6.12
C ILE A 57 1.78 -3.33 -6.07
N SER A 58 0.86 -3.30 -5.14
CA SER A 58 -0.16 -4.31 -4.98
C SER A 58 -1.40 -3.94 -5.80
N ASP A 59 -1.86 -4.87 -6.63
CA ASP A 59 -3.03 -4.65 -7.48
C ASP A 59 -4.31 -4.95 -6.74
N PHE A 60 -4.87 -3.94 -6.10
CA PHE A 60 -6.14 -4.03 -5.39
C PHE A 60 -7.37 -3.69 -6.25
N ARG A 61 -7.26 -3.64 -7.59
CA ARG A 61 -8.39 -3.27 -8.46
C ARG A 61 -9.62 -4.15 -8.22
N GLU A 62 -9.44 -5.47 -8.09
CA GLU A 62 -10.57 -6.38 -7.82
C GLU A 62 -11.18 -6.17 -6.43
N LEU A 63 -10.37 -5.87 -5.44
CA LEU A 63 -10.84 -5.51 -4.10
C LEU A 63 -11.58 -4.16 -4.13
N ASN A 64 -11.02 -3.17 -4.81
CA ASN A 64 -11.61 -1.83 -4.93
C ASN A 64 -13.00 -1.82 -5.57
N LYS A 65 -13.30 -2.75 -6.50
CA LYS A 65 -14.65 -2.90 -7.08
C LYS A 65 -15.72 -3.26 -6.05
N ARG A 66 -15.32 -3.81 -4.91
CA ARG A 66 -16.20 -4.30 -3.83
C ARG A 66 -16.21 -3.42 -2.61
N ILE A 67 -15.25 -2.52 -2.48
CA ILE A 67 -15.19 -1.55 -1.40
C ILE A 67 -16.17 -0.42 -1.69
N LYS A 68 -17.07 -0.16 -0.75
CA LYS A 68 -17.90 1.04 -0.80
C LYS A 68 -17.07 2.25 -0.41
N ARG A 69 -16.75 3.10 -1.37
CA ARG A 69 -16.00 4.33 -1.11
C ARG A 69 -16.81 5.27 -0.23
N LYS A 70 -16.15 5.84 0.77
CA LYS A 70 -16.67 6.92 1.61
C LYS A 70 -15.76 8.13 1.36
N PRO A 71 -16.08 8.97 0.38
CA PRO A 71 -15.21 10.08 0.01
C PRO A 71 -15.12 11.10 1.15
N TYR A 72 -13.91 11.52 1.46
CA TYR A 72 -13.63 12.65 2.32
C TYR A 72 -13.35 13.89 1.46
N PRO A 73 -13.93 15.07 1.76
CA PRO A 73 -13.72 16.28 0.96
C PRO A 73 -12.31 16.85 1.19
N ILE A 74 -11.35 16.34 0.43
CA ILE A 74 -9.97 16.86 0.46
C ILE A 74 -9.97 18.24 -0.23
N PRO A 75 -9.45 19.31 0.43
CA PRO A 75 -9.39 20.64 -0.15
C PRO A 75 -8.52 20.66 -1.40
N LYS A 76 -8.90 21.44 -2.39
CA LYS A 76 -8.06 21.67 -3.57
C LYS A 76 -6.82 22.48 -3.17
N ILE A 77 -5.64 22.11 -3.69
CA ILE A 77 -4.36 22.78 -3.40
C ILE A 77 -4.46 24.29 -3.68
N GLN A 78 -5.11 24.70 -4.77
CA GLN A 78 -5.33 26.11 -5.10
C GLN A 78 -6.07 26.87 -3.99
N ASN A 79 -7.12 26.27 -3.40
CA ASN A 79 -7.86 26.90 -2.31
C ASN A 79 -7.02 27.03 -1.05
N LEU A 80 -6.16 26.03 -0.76
CA LEU A 80 -5.22 26.09 0.35
C LEU A 80 -4.19 27.19 0.16
N LEU A 81 -3.64 27.34 -1.06
CA LEU A 81 -2.67 28.39 -1.38
C LEU A 81 -3.25 29.78 -1.23
N MET A 82 -4.52 29.99 -1.62
CA MET A 82 -5.21 31.28 -1.41
C MET A 82 -5.37 31.63 0.10
N GLN A 83 -5.53 30.63 0.96
CA GLN A 83 -5.62 30.84 2.41
C GLN A 83 -4.28 31.18 3.07
N LEU A 84 -3.17 30.92 2.36
CA LEU A 84 -1.81 31.20 2.85
C LEU A 84 -1.31 32.60 2.46
N GLU A 85 -2.17 33.45 1.89
CA GLU A 85 -1.79 34.83 1.52
C GLU A 85 -1.41 35.64 2.76
N GLY A 86 -0.25 36.31 2.71
CA GLY A 86 0.25 37.19 3.79
C GLY A 86 1.08 36.52 4.88
N PHE A 87 1.37 35.22 4.80
CA PHE A 87 2.27 34.57 5.75
C PHE A 87 3.74 34.99 5.54
N GLN A 88 4.51 35.11 6.64
CA GLN A 88 5.95 35.43 6.60
C GLN A 88 6.82 34.18 6.76
N TYR A 89 6.32 33.15 7.41
CA TYR A 89 7.03 31.91 7.66
C TYR A 89 6.13 30.71 7.32
N ALA A 90 6.73 29.66 6.76
CA ALA A 90 6.05 28.40 6.47
C ALA A 90 6.94 27.22 6.87
N SER A 91 6.35 26.17 7.42
CA SER A 91 7.00 24.88 7.65
C SER A 91 6.27 23.81 6.84
N SER A 92 7.02 22.95 6.18
CA SER A 92 6.48 21.80 5.45
C SER A 92 6.88 20.52 6.19
N LEU A 93 5.91 19.67 6.45
CA LEU A 93 6.11 18.34 7.06
C LEU A 93 5.70 17.28 6.06
N ASP A 94 6.59 16.32 5.83
CA ASP A 94 6.30 15.12 5.03
C ASP A 94 6.28 13.89 5.93
N LEU A 95 5.15 13.17 5.92
CA LEU A 95 5.01 11.95 6.71
C LEU A 95 5.59 10.77 5.94
N ASN A 96 6.73 10.27 6.39
CA ASN A 96 7.32 9.08 5.81
C ASN A 96 6.36 7.89 5.97
N MET A 97 5.99 7.26 4.84
CA MET A 97 5.08 6.10 4.79
C MET A 97 3.72 6.36 5.48
N GLY A 98 3.13 7.52 5.27
CA GLY A 98 1.97 8.04 6.01
C GLY A 98 0.85 7.02 6.22
N TYR A 99 0.43 6.28 5.19
CA TYR A 99 -0.65 5.30 5.31
C TYR A 99 -0.33 4.15 6.28
N TYR A 100 0.93 3.76 6.43
CA TYR A 100 1.33 2.70 7.35
C TYR A 100 1.23 3.08 8.84
N HIS A 101 0.91 4.32 9.15
CA HIS A 101 0.57 4.73 10.53
C HIS A 101 -0.82 4.24 10.97
N ILE A 102 -1.69 3.89 10.01
CA ILE A 102 -3.07 3.46 10.30
C ILE A 102 -3.13 1.93 10.35
N GLU A 103 -3.60 1.38 11.46
CA GLU A 103 -3.79 -0.05 11.63
C GLU A 103 -5.10 -0.51 10.97
N LEU A 104 -5.06 -1.66 10.29
CA LEU A 104 -6.24 -2.30 9.72
C LEU A 104 -6.99 -3.13 10.76
N SER A 105 -8.31 -3.18 10.64
CA SER A 105 -9.13 -4.14 11.39
C SER A 105 -8.80 -5.58 10.99
N PRO A 106 -9.07 -6.59 11.84
CA PRO A 106 -8.77 -7.99 11.53
C PRO A 106 -9.36 -8.47 10.19
N ASP A 107 -10.57 -8.03 9.86
CA ASP A 107 -11.23 -8.41 8.60
C ASP A 107 -10.59 -7.70 7.39
N ALA A 108 -10.22 -6.42 7.55
CA ALA A 108 -9.52 -5.68 6.50
C ALA A 108 -8.13 -6.26 6.23
N LYS A 109 -7.40 -6.72 7.26
CA LYS A 109 -6.10 -7.39 7.10
C LYS A 109 -6.20 -8.58 6.16
N LYS A 110 -7.19 -9.46 6.34
CA LYS A 110 -7.43 -10.63 5.47
C LYS A 110 -7.70 -10.26 4.03
N LEU A 111 -8.43 -9.15 3.81
CA LEU A 111 -8.73 -8.65 2.46
C LEU A 111 -7.51 -8.00 1.79
N CYS A 112 -6.58 -7.48 2.57
CA CYS A 112 -5.36 -6.84 2.08
C CYS A 112 -4.17 -7.82 2.02
N THR A 113 -4.42 -9.05 1.60
CA THR A 113 -3.37 -10.05 1.36
C THR A 113 -2.80 -9.90 -0.03
N ILE A 114 -1.49 -10.04 -0.14
CA ILE A 114 -0.73 -9.98 -1.39
C ILE A 114 0.04 -11.28 -1.63
N VAL A 115 0.32 -11.55 -2.90
CA VAL A 115 1.14 -12.69 -3.31
C VAL A 115 2.40 -12.23 -4.03
N LEU A 116 3.52 -12.80 -3.61
CA LEU A 116 4.86 -12.64 -4.17
C LEU A 116 5.41 -14.02 -4.55
N PRO A 117 6.45 -14.13 -5.40
CA PRO A 117 7.01 -15.42 -5.81
C PRO A 117 7.50 -16.30 -4.66
N PHE A 118 7.81 -15.69 -3.51
CA PHE A 118 8.35 -16.38 -2.32
C PHE A 118 7.35 -16.46 -1.15
N GLY A 119 6.08 -16.12 -1.36
CA GLY A 119 5.04 -16.30 -0.35
C GLY A 119 3.90 -15.32 -0.40
N LYS A 120 2.97 -15.49 0.54
CA LYS A 120 1.84 -14.58 0.75
C LYS A 120 2.08 -13.74 2.00
N PHE A 121 1.66 -12.48 1.93
CA PHE A 121 1.80 -11.53 3.02
C PHE A 121 0.50 -10.75 3.20
N GLU A 122 0.14 -10.50 4.44
CA GLU A 122 -1.05 -9.75 4.83
C GLU A 122 -0.63 -8.38 5.36
N TYR A 123 -1.23 -7.32 4.82
CA TYR A 123 -1.02 -5.99 5.37
C TYR A 123 -1.65 -5.87 6.76
N GLN A 124 -0.86 -5.42 7.72
CA GLN A 124 -1.31 -5.07 9.05
C GLN A 124 -1.69 -3.59 9.16
N ARG A 125 -1.15 -2.79 8.26
CA ARG A 125 -1.33 -1.34 8.15
C ARG A 125 -1.95 -0.98 6.81
N LEU A 126 -2.56 0.20 6.72
CA LEU A 126 -3.28 0.67 5.54
C LEU A 126 -2.35 0.70 4.30
N PRO A 127 -2.61 -0.10 3.27
CA PRO A 127 -1.75 -0.12 2.09
C PRO A 127 -2.08 1.02 1.11
N MET A 128 -1.11 1.34 0.26
CA MET A 128 -1.37 2.13 -0.94
C MET A 128 -2.18 1.30 -1.95
N GLY A 129 -3.01 1.97 -2.76
CA GLY A 129 -3.76 1.35 -3.85
C GLY A 129 -5.19 0.95 -3.50
N LEU A 130 -5.60 1.03 -2.24
CA LEU A 130 -7.02 0.97 -1.88
C LEU A 130 -7.70 2.30 -2.19
N CYS A 131 -8.93 2.24 -2.71
CA CYS A 131 -9.69 3.45 -3.08
C CYS A 131 -10.02 4.34 -1.87
N ASN A 132 -10.10 3.77 -0.66
CA ASN A 132 -10.38 4.50 0.57
C ASN A 132 -9.13 5.01 1.30
N SER A 133 -7.91 4.62 0.89
CA SER A 133 -6.70 5.01 1.61
C SER A 133 -6.52 6.54 1.72
N PRO A 134 -6.74 7.33 0.65
CA PRO A 134 -6.68 8.78 0.75
C PRO A 134 -7.79 9.38 1.61
N ASP A 135 -8.97 8.73 1.65
CA ASP A 135 -10.13 9.25 2.39
C ASP A 135 -10.06 8.93 3.90
N ILE A 136 -9.25 7.93 4.28
CA ILE A 136 -9.04 7.50 5.68
C ILE A 136 -7.87 8.24 6.31
N PHE A 137 -6.80 8.47 5.54
CA PHE A 137 -5.59 9.17 5.99
C PHE A 137 -5.82 10.67 6.10
#